data_cf10711d420189828acb1723d2cc010e
#
_entry.id   cf10711d420189828acb1723d2cc010e
#
_cell.length_a   1.000
_cell.length_b   1.000
_cell.length_c   1.000
_cell.angle_alpha   90.00
_cell.angle_beta   90.00
_cell.angle_gamma   90.00
#
_symmetry.space_group_name_H-M   'P 1'
#
loop_
_entity.id
_entity.type
_entity.pdbx_description
1 polymer ?
#
loop_
_entity_poly.entity_id
_entity_poly.type
_entity_poly.pdbx_seq_one_letter_code
_entity_poly.pdbx_strand_id
1 'polypeptide(L)'
;VILLPQVERWFFALNRDAMASVTGAIDLLEMEGPTLGRPVVDKVNDSTFHNMKELRPAGTSIRILFAFDPARQAILLLGGDKAGNWKRWYDNNIPIADQRFENWLASEHGGG
;
A
#
# COMPACT_ATOMS: atom_id res chain seq x y z
N VAL A 1 8.64 -7.66 0.15
CA VAL A 1 7.78 -6.54 0.55
C VAL A 1 8.60 -5.55 1.36
N ILE A 2 8.55 -4.30 0.96
CA ILE A 2 9.26 -3.23 1.65
C ILE A 2 8.23 -2.23 2.20
N LEU A 3 8.34 -1.92 3.49
CA LEU A 3 7.54 -0.88 4.12
C LEU A 3 8.39 0.39 4.20
N LEU A 4 7.88 1.49 3.62
CA LEU A 4 8.52 2.77 3.83
C LEU A 4 8.48 3.14 5.32
N PRO A 5 9.41 3.97 5.81
CA PRO A 5 9.40 4.33 7.23
C PRO A 5 8.07 4.89 7.74
N GLN A 6 7.36 5.65 6.91
CA GLN A 6 6.04 6.19 7.26
C GLN A 6 5.01 5.08 7.47
N VAL A 7 5.08 4.02 6.64
CA VAL A 7 4.17 2.89 6.76
C VAL A 7 4.50 2.06 8.00
N GLU A 8 5.78 1.88 8.27
CA GLU A 8 6.23 1.14 9.45
C GLU A 8 5.74 1.83 10.72
N ARG A 9 5.89 3.15 10.82
CA ARG A 9 5.39 3.91 11.97
C ARG A 9 3.88 3.79 12.12
N TRP A 10 3.15 3.89 11.00
CA TRP A 10 1.71 3.73 10.99
C TRP A 10 1.31 2.34 11.49
N PHE A 11 1.99 1.30 11.02
CA PHE A 11 1.73 -0.09 11.40
C PHE A 11 1.87 -0.30 12.91
N PHE A 12 2.96 0.18 13.49
CA PHE A 12 3.21 -0.01 14.91
C PHE A 12 2.28 0.83 15.81
N ALA A 13 1.56 1.79 15.25
CA ALA A 13 0.56 2.55 15.99
C ALA A 13 -0.83 1.90 15.97
N LEU A 14 -1.03 0.82 15.22
CA LEU A 14 -2.30 0.12 15.15
C LEU A 14 -2.57 -0.66 16.44
N ASN A 15 -3.86 -0.91 16.73
CA ASN A 15 -4.20 -1.85 17.80
C ASN A 15 -3.84 -3.28 17.39
N ARG A 16 -3.89 -4.19 18.35
CA ARG A 16 -3.44 -5.58 18.13
C ARG A 16 -4.21 -6.30 17.03
N ASP A 17 -5.54 -6.14 17.00
CA ASP A 17 -6.37 -6.83 15.99
C ASP A 17 -6.10 -6.30 14.59
N ALA A 18 -6.01 -4.99 14.44
CA ALA A 18 -5.69 -4.37 13.16
C ALA A 18 -4.29 -4.78 12.70
N MET A 19 -3.34 -4.81 13.61
CA MET A 19 -1.97 -5.22 13.30
C MET A 19 -1.93 -6.66 12.78
N ALA A 20 -2.71 -7.56 13.40
CA ALA A 20 -2.79 -8.96 12.97
C ALA A 20 -3.38 -9.07 11.56
N SER A 21 -4.45 -8.31 11.27
CA SER A 21 -5.08 -8.33 9.94
C SER A 21 -4.13 -7.79 8.87
N VAL A 22 -3.41 -6.72 9.17
CA VAL A 22 -2.43 -6.14 8.24
C VAL A 22 -1.29 -7.13 8.01
N THR A 23 -0.78 -7.76 9.06
CA THR A 23 0.29 -8.76 8.93
C THR A 23 -0.15 -9.91 8.02
N GLY A 24 -1.38 -10.41 8.20
CA GLY A 24 -1.91 -11.47 7.36
C GLY A 24 -1.97 -11.09 5.89
N ALA A 25 -2.38 -9.86 5.59
CA ALA A 25 -2.43 -9.37 4.22
C ALA A 25 -1.02 -9.21 3.62
N ILE A 26 -0.08 -8.71 4.39
CA ILE A 26 1.32 -8.56 3.95
C ILE A 26 1.93 -9.93 3.66
N ASP A 27 1.66 -10.92 4.52
CA ASP A 27 2.17 -12.28 4.32
C ASP A 27 1.65 -12.88 3.01
N LEU A 28 0.36 -12.67 2.69
CA LEU A 28 -0.20 -13.13 1.43
C LEU A 28 0.48 -12.44 0.25
N LEU A 29 0.69 -11.15 0.35
CA LEU A 29 1.35 -10.38 -0.71
C LEU A 29 2.78 -10.87 -0.93
N GLU A 30 3.49 -11.15 0.13
CA GLU A 30 4.86 -11.67 0.04
C GLU A 30 4.90 -13.05 -0.59
N MET A 31 3.93 -13.90 -0.25
CA MET A 31 3.86 -15.26 -0.78
C MET A 31 3.46 -15.30 -2.26
N GLU A 32 2.49 -14.50 -2.67
CA GLU A 32 1.92 -14.57 -4.00
C GLU A 32 2.39 -13.50 -4.97
N GLY A 33 2.93 -12.41 -4.44
CA GLY A 33 3.48 -11.35 -5.28
C GLY A 33 2.47 -10.73 -6.24
N PRO A 34 2.88 -10.39 -7.48
CA PRO A 34 2.01 -9.69 -8.43
C PRO A 34 0.75 -10.45 -8.86
N THR A 35 0.67 -11.76 -8.60
CA THR A 35 -0.52 -12.54 -8.96
C THR A 35 -1.63 -12.42 -7.93
N LEU A 36 -1.36 -11.86 -6.75
CA LEU A 36 -2.37 -11.68 -5.72
C LEU A 36 -3.41 -10.67 -6.20
N GLY A 37 -4.67 -11.07 -6.20
CA GLY A 37 -5.78 -10.24 -6.65
C GLY A 37 -6.89 -10.15 -5.62
N ARG A 38 -8.08 -9.82 -6.10
CA ARG A 38 -9.25 -9.68 -5.23
C ARG A 38 -9.51 -10.96 -4.43
N PRO A 39 -10.03 -10.82 -3.21
CA PRO A 39 -10.42 -9.55 -2.56
C PRO A 39 -9.30 -8.84 -1.83
N VAL A 40 -8.12 -9.44 -1.71
CA VAL A 40 -7.04 -8.92 -0.87
C VAL A 40 -6.31 -7.75 -1.53
N VAL A 41 -6.19 -7.78 -2.87
CA VAL A 41 -5.55 -6.71 -3.65
C VAL A 41 -6.50 -6.25 -4.75
N ASP A 42 -6.60 -4.94 -4.93
CA ASP A 42 -7.36 -4.37 -6.03
C ASP A 42 -6.58 -3.20 -6.64
N LYS A 43 -7.00 -2.82 -7.84
CA LYS A 43 -6.39 -1.73 -8.58
C LYS A 43 -6.87 -0.38 -8.04
N VAL A 44 -5.99 0.61 -8.05
CA VAL A 44 -6.32 1.99 -7.73
C VAL A 44 -6.43 2.77 -9.04
N ASN A 45 -7.58 3.45 -9.25
CA ASN A 45 -7.86 4.07 -10.53
C ASN A 45 -7.30 5.48 -10.72
N ASP A 46 -7.25 6.29 -9.67
CA ASP A 46 -6.93 7.72 -9.80
C ASP A 46 -5.47 8.06 -9.55
N SER A 47 -4.60 7.06 -9.60
CA SER A 47 -3.17 7.26 -9.46
C SER A 47 -2.55 7.70 -10.79
N THR A 48 -1.47 8.49 -10.73
CA THR A 48 -0.65 8.78 -11.90
C THR A 48 0.13 7.55 -12.35
N PHE A 49 0.26 6.53 -11.48
CA PHE A 49 0.87 5.25 -11.82
C PHE A 49 -0.22 4.24 -12.10
N HIS A 50 -0.31 3.74 -13.32
CA HIS A 50 -1.34 2.77 -13.68
C HIS A 50 -1.20 1.43 -12.96
N ASN A 51 -0.05 1.17 -12.35
CA ASN A 51 0.20 -0.03 -11.56
C ASN A 51 0.03 0.18 -10.05
N MET A 52 -0.51 1.31 -9.62
CA MET A 52 -0.84 1.52 -8.21
C MET A 52 -1.97 0.59 -7.79
N LYS A 53 -1.78 -0.06 -6.65
CA LYS A 53 -2.71 -1.03 -6.09
C LYS A 53 -3.00 -0.73 -4.63
N GLU A 54 -4.04 -1.37 -4.12
CA GLU A 54 -4.34 -1.30 -2.69
C GLU A 54 -4.40 -2.70 -2.10
N LEU A 55 -3.87 -2.82 -0.90
CA LEU A 55 -3.96 -4.04 -0.10
C LEU A 55 -5.11 -3.86 0.88
N ARG A 56 -5.96 -4.88 1.01
CA ARG A 56 -7.18 -4.83 1.81
C ARG A 56 -7.13 -5.88 2.92
N PRO A 57 -6.64 -5.52 4.12
CA PRO A 57 -6.64 -6.45 5.25
C PRO A 57 -8.05 -6.92 5.60
N ALA A 58 -8.21 -8.23 5.78
CA ALA A 58 -9.52 -8.85 5.98
C ALA A 58 -10.24 -8.31 7.22
N GLY A 59 -11.54 -8.09 7.08
CA GLY A 59 -12.40 -7.66 8.18
C GLY A 59 -12.17 -6.22 8.63
N THR A 60 -11.50 -5.40 7.83
CA THR A 60 -11.19 -4.01 8.19
C THR A 60 -11.56 -3.05 7.07
N SER A 61 -11.63 -1.76 7.40
CA SER A 61 -11.68 -0.68 6.41
C SER A 61 -10.28 -0.09 6.14
N ILE A 62 -9.25 -0.75 6.63
CA ILE A 62 -7.87 -0.34 6.39
C ILE A 62 -7.50 -0.60 4.92
N ARG A 63 -6.76 0.34 4.36
CA ARG A 63 -6.21 0.21 3.00
C ARG A 63 -4.74 0.59 3.03
N ILE A 64 -3.92 -0.15 2.27
CA ILE A 64 -2.50 0.16 2.12
C ILE A 64 -2.22 0.32 0.64
N LEU A 65 -1.85 1.53 0.24
CA LEU A 65 -1.51 1.83 -1.15
C LEU A 65 -0.09 1.35 -1.41
N PHE A 66 0.10 0.61 -2.50
CA PHE A 66 1.40 0.05 -2.83
C PHE A 66 1.55 -0.11 -4.34
N ALA A 67 2.77 -0.34 -4.79
CA ALA A 67 3.05 -0.68 -6.18
C ALA A 67 4.30 -1.57 -6.23
N PHE A 68 4.40 -2.39 -7.28
CA PHE A 68 5.60 -3.15 -7.53
C PHE A 68 6.59 -2.29 -8.31
N ASP A 69 7.82 -2.26 -7.87
CA ASP A 69 8.88 -1.53 -8.56
C ASP A 69 9.48 -2.37 -9.70
N PRO A 70 10.41 -1.83 -10.50
CA PRO A 70 11.03 -2.59 -11.58
C PRO A 70 11.75 -3.87 -11.13
N ALA A 71 12.18 -3.93 -9.87
CA ALA A 71 12.80 -5.13 -9.30
C ALA A 71 11.75 -6.11 -8.78
N ARG A 72 10.46 -5.83 -9.01
CA ARG A 72 9.33 -6.66 -8.59
C ARG A 72 9.16 -6.76 -7.08
N GLN A 73 9.64 -5.76 -6.36
CA GLN A 73 9.41 -5.64 -4.93
C GLN A 73 8.12 -4.85 -4.70
N ALA A 74 7.27 -5.33 -3.80
CA ALA A 74 6.08 -4.58 -3.39
C ALA A 74 6.51 -3.49 -2.42
N ILE A 75 6.31 -2.23 -2.80
CA ILE A 75 6.67 -1.09 -1.97
C ILE A 75 5.40 -0.55 -1.34
N LEU A 76 5.24 -0.73 -0.03
CA LEU A 76 4.10 -0.23 0.70
C LEU A 76 4.31 1.25 1.00
N LEU A 77 3.43 2.09 0.47
CA LEU A 77 3.63 3.53 0.35
C LEU A 77 2.87 4.34 1.40
N LEU A 78 1.67 3.89 1.75
CA LEU A 78 0.81 4.63 2.65
C LEU A 78 -0.27 3.72 3.20
N GLY A 79 -0.47 3.75 4.51
CA GLY A 79 -1.54 3.01 5.17
C GLY A 79 -2.50 3.95 5.85
N GLY A 80 -3.76 3.55 5.94
CA GLY A 80 -4.78 4.34 6.61
C GLY A 80 -6.10 3.61 6.66
N ASP A 81 -7.09 4.26 7.27
CA ASP A 81 -8.44 3.73 7.42
C ASP A 81 -9.40 4.61 6.64
N LYS A 82 -10.10 4.01 5.66
CA LYS A 82 -11.04 4.76 4.82
C LYS A 82 -12.44 4.84 5.42
N ALA A 83 -12.64 4.35 6.64
CA ALA A 83 -13.93 4.42 7.32
C ALA A 83 -14.44 5.85 7.39
N GLY A 84 -15.76 6.02 7.25
CA GLY A 84 -16.40 7.33 7.26
C GLY A 84 -16.51 7.90 5.85
N ASN A 85 -15.53 8.64 5.40
CA ASN A 85 -15.55 9.24 4.07
C ASN A 85 -14.45 8.62 3.20
N TRP A 86 -14.75 7.47 2.61
CA TRP A 86 -13.79 6.74 1.78
C TRP A 86 -13.32 7.54 0.57
N LYS A 87 -14.23 8.30 -0.06
CA LYS A 87 -13.86 9.10 -1.24
C LYS A 87 -12.83 10.16 -0.89
N ARG A 88 -13.04 10.87 0.21
CA ARG A 88 -12.07 11.86 0.69
C ARG A 88 -10.74 11.21 1.04
N TRP A 89 -10.80 10.02 1.63
CA TRP A 89 -9.59 9.30 1.99
C TRP A 89 -8.73 9.03 0.75
N TYR A 90 -9.32 8.52 -0.33
CA TYR A 90 -8.59 8.28 -1.57
C TYR A 90 -8.12 9.57 -2.21
N ASP A 91 -8.98 10.59 -2.27
CA ASP A 91 -8.62 11.87 -2.87
C ASP A 91 -7.42 12.51 -2.16
N ASN A 92 -7.33 12.36 -0.86
CA ASN A 92 -6.23 12.95 -0.07
C ASN A 92 -4.96 12.11 -0.14
N ASN A 93 -5.08 10.79 -0.23
CA ASN A 93 -3.95 9.89 0.00
C ASN A 93 -3.31 9.33 -1.26
N ILE A 94 -4.05 9.19 -2.35
CA ILE A 94 -3.46 8.71 -3.61
C ILE A 94 -2.32 9.64 -4.07
N PRO A 95 -2.48 10.98 -4.06
CA PRO A 95 -1.37 11.85 -4.46
C PRO A 95 -0.12 11.69 -3.58
N ILE A 96 -0.32 11.44 -2.28
CA ILE A 96 0.80 11.21 -1.38
C ILE A 96 1.53 9.91 -1.73
N ALA A 97 0.77 8.84 -1.97
CA ALA A 97 1.34 7.56 -2.38
C ALA A 97 2.09 7.69 -3.70
N ASP A 98 1.51 8.41 -4.66
CA ASP A 98 2.16 8.66 -5.95
C ASP A 98 3.52 9.35 -5.75
N GLN A 99 3.55 10.39 -4.91
CA GLN A 99 4.80 11.12 -4.66
C GLN A 99 5.84 10.22 -3.99
N ARG A 100 5.43 9.39 -3.05
CA ARG A 100 6.33 8.48 -2.37
C ARG A 100 6.89 7.42 -3.32
N PHE A 101 6.07 6.93 -4.24
CA PHE A 101 6.54 5.97 -5.23
C PHE A 101 7.50 6.60 -6.23
N GLU A 102 7.20 7.82 -6.66
CA GLU A 102 8.10 8.58 -7.53
C GLU A 102 9.46 8.77 -6.86
N ASN A 103 9.47 9.13 -5.57
CA ASN A 103 10.71 9.29 -4.81
C ASN A 103 11.47 7.96 -4.70
N TRP A 104 10.76 6.86 -4.48
CA TRP A 104 11.37 5.53 -4.43
C TRP A 104 12.07 5.20 -5.75
N LEU A 105 11.36 5.38 -6.86
CA LEU A 105 11.91 5.10 -8.18
C LEU A 105 13.14 5.96 -8.49
N ALA A 106 13.11 7.23 -8.11
CA ALA A 106 14.23 8.14 -8.34
C ALA A 106 15.46 7.73 -7.53
N SER A 107 15.28 7.30 -6.30
CA SER A 107 16.42 6.95 -5.43
C SER A 107 16.99 5.57 -5.73
N GLU A 108 16.14 4.61 -6.15
CA GLU A 108 16.57 3.22 -6.32
C GLU A 108 16.88 2.88 -7.78
N HIS A 109 16.22 3.52 -8.72
CA HIS A 109 16.29 3.13 -10.13
C HIS A 109 16.59 4.27 -11.10
N GLY A 110 16.48 5.51 -10.68
CA GLY A 110 16.69 6.65 -11.54
C GLY A 110 17.62 7.69 -10.96
N GLY A 111 17.94 7.55 -9.70
CA GLY A 111 18.71 8.54 -9.00
C GLY A 111 20.18 8.53 -9.32
N GLY A 112 20.57 7.61 -10.11
CA GLY A 112 21.93 7.56 -10.63
C GLY A 112 23.00 7.66 -9.60
#